data_81726bb5adb1c07e77a59d82f48541d3
#
_entry.id   81726bb5adb1c07e77a59d82f48541d3
#
_cell.length_a   1.000
_cell.length_b   1.000
_cell.length_c   1.000
_cell.angle_alpha   90.00
_cell.angle_beta   90.00
_cell.angle_gamma   90.00
#
_symmetry.space_group_name_H-M   'P 1'
#
loop_
_entity.id
_entity.type
_entity.pdbx_description
1 polymer ?
#
loop_
_entity_poly.entity_id
_entity_poly.type
_entity_poly.pdbx_seq_one_letter_code
_entity_poly.pdbx_strand_id
1 'polypeptide(L)'
;MKNFLSIFCALCIVHCAFAKSIVVFQKTSEAYNGNMAQACERKMSHKNIEVVNHLKYFEVKKKGEVIASFDPVNIDRNSLYIWAELSPNGKMLLFSTSDQGVFICNLKGEILYKFGRGVTATNWWDNRYIVGMIEEDDGINFLKSDIVMIDVRTGEKLQVETEEKIALYPCANKPYLEYFTPDDTRYIIKLKIK
;
A
#
# COMPACT_ATOMS: atom_id res chain seq x y z
N MET A 1 -9.92 -36.25 58.24
CA MET A 1 -10.30 -35.91 56.85
C MET A 1 -10.04 -34.42 56.66
N LYS A 2 -8.96 -34.05 55.99
CA LYS A 2 -8.58 -32.67 55.74
C LYS A 2 -8.66 -32.44 54.20
N ASN A 3 -9.61 -31.60 53.77
CA ASN A 3 -9.79 -31.21 52.38
C ASN A 3 -8.68 -30.21 52.01
N PHE A 4 -7.83 -30.61 51.08
CA PHE A 4 -6.92 -29.68 50.38
C PHE A 4 -7.66 -29.07 49.20
N LEU A 5 -7.98 -27.79 49.33
CA LEU A 5 -8.51 -26.98 48.25
C LEU A 5 -7.30 -26.46 47.46
N SER A 6 -7.06 -27.04 46.29
CA SER A 6 -6.02 -26.58 45.36
C SER A 6 -6.54 -25.37 44.57
N ILE A 7 -6.03 -24.19 44.92
CA ILE A 7 -6.30 -22.97 44.16
C ILE A 7 -5.36 -22.94 42.98
N PHE A 8 -5.87 -23.30 41.79
CA PHE A 8 -5.17 -23.03 40.52
C PHE A 8 -5.29 -21.54 40.23
N CYS A 9 -4.23 -20.80 40.52
CA CYS A 9 -4.10 -19.42 40.06
C CYS A 9 -3.70 -19.44 38.59
N ALA A 10 -4.69 -19.33 37.72
CA ALA A 10 -4.45 -19.12 36.28
C ALA A 10 -3.82 -17.73 36.10
N LEU A 11 -2.52 -17.67 35.92
CA LEU A 11 -1.86 -16.47 35.41
C LEU A 11 -2.35 -16.19 34.01
N CYS A 12 -3.37 -15.36 33.87
CA CYS A 12 -3.69 -14.70 32.62
C CYS A 12 -2.52 -13.76 32.27
N ILE A 13 -1.57 -14.26 31.49
CA ILE A 13 -0.60 -13.41 30.80
C ILE A 13 -1.39 -12.64 29.76
N VAL A 14 -1.87 -11.47 30.12
CA VAL A 14 -2.40 -10.49 29.18
C VAL A 14 -1.20 -10.04 28.34
N HIS A 15 -1.06 -10.65 27.16
CA HIS A 15 -0.19 -10.10 26.13
C HIS A 15 -0.85 -8.80 25.66
N CYS A 16 -0.51 -7.68 26.29
CA CYS A 16 -0.70 -6.38 25.69
C CYS A 16 0.20 -6.33 24.45
N ALA A 17 -0.30 -6.85 23.33
CA ALA A 17 0.26 -6.49 22.03
C ALA A 17 0.08 -4.98 21.91
N PHE A 18 1.17 -4.23 22.07
CA PHE A 18 1.15 -2.80 21.77
C PHE A 18 0.67 -2.67 20.33
N ALA A 19 -0.53 -2.11 20.16
CA ALA A 19 -1.05 -1.84 18.84
C ALA A 19 -0.02 -0.96 18.12
N LYS A 20 0.37 -1.37 16.91
CA LYS A 20 1.24 -0.55 16.07
C LYS A 20 0.56 0.78 15.80
N SER A 21 1.33 1.84 15.85
CA SER A 21 0.83 3.19 15.57
C SER A 21 1.78 3.92 14.64
N ILE A 22 1.23 4.89 13.92
CA ILE A 22 2.03 5.81 13.10
C ILE A 22 2.18 7.11 13.86
N VAL A 23 3.41 7.62 13.89
CA VAL A 23 3.71 8.92 14.50
C VAL A 23 4.23 9.85 13.43
N VAL A 24 3.54 10.98 13.26
CA VAL A 24 3.96 12.10 12.42
C VAL A 24 4.86 13.01 13.25
N PHE A 25 6.09 13.25 12.78
CA PHE A 25 7.08 14.09 13.48
C PHE A 25 7.19 15.50 12.93
N GLN A 26 6.87 15.66 11.66
CA GLN A 26 7.03 16.91 10.95
C GLN A 26 6.00 16.97 9.82
N LYS A 27 5.45 18.16 9.59
CA LYS A 27 4.54 18.45 8.49
C LYS A 27 4.93 19.78 7.86
N THR A 28 5.01 19.81 6.55
CA THR A 28 5.19 21.02 5.74
C THR A 28 4.19 21.01 4.61
N SER A 29 3.87 22.18 4.08
CA SER A 29 2.96 22.32 2.94
C SER A 29 3.49 23.36 1.95
N GLU A 30 3.14 23.18 0.68
CA GLU A 30 3.45 24.10 -0.41
C GLU A 30 2.36 24.03 -1.50
N ALA A 31 2.21 25.10 -2.28
CA ALA A 31 1.34 25.07 -3.45
C ALA A 31 1.92 24.13 -4.53
N TYR A 32 1.06 23.36 -5.18
CA TYR A 32 1.45 22.40 -6.20
C TYR A 32 0.72 22.67 -7.53
N ASN A 33 1.47 22.88 -8.60
CA ASN A 33 0.94 23.21 -9.93
C ASN A 33 1.00 22.02 -10.92
N GLY A 34 1.34 20.82 -10.44
CA GLY A 34 1.49 19.63 -11.27
C GLY A 34 0.23 18.74 -11.31
N ASN A 35 0.34 17.62 -12.00
CA ASN A 35 -0.70 16.59 -11.97
C ASN A 35 -0.52 15.70 -10.74
N MET A 36 -1.41 15.83 -9.75
CA MET A 36 -1.36 15.10 -8.48
C MET A 36 -1.35 13.58 -8.68
N ALA A 37 -2.14 13.05 -9.61
CA ALA A 37 -2.20 11.61 -9.89
C ALA A 37 -0.89 11.04 -10.47
N GLN A 38 -0.03 11.88 -11.02
CA GLN A 38 1.26 11.52 -11.61
C GLN A 38 2.46 11.92 -10.73
N ALA A 39 2.22 12.53 -9.58
CA ALA A 39 3.29 13.02 -8.71
C ALA A 39 4.18 11.90 -8.16
N CYS A 40 3.66 10.67 -8.07
CA CYS A 40 4.40 9.53 -7.55
C CYS A 40 4.96 8.67 -8.69
N GLU A 41 6.27 8.67 -8.85
CA GLU A 41 6.95 7.81 -9.81
C GLU A 41 6.90 6.34 -9.35
N ARG A 42 6.46 5.44 -10.24
CA ARG A 42 6.40 4.01 -9.99
C ARG A 42 7.64 3.31 -10.51
N LYS A 43 8.32 2.60 -9.63
CA LYS A 43 9.56 1.89 -9.98
C LYS A 43 9.25 0.50 -10.53
N MET A 44 9.58 0.29 -11.80
CA MET A 44 9.44 -0.99 -12.51
C MET A 44 10.75 -1.76 -12.63
N SER A 45 11.83 -1.25 -12.04
CA SER A 45 13.13 -1.89 -12.06
C SER A 45 13.82 -1.87 -10.70
N HIS A 46 14.60 -2.93 -10.41
CA HIS A 46 15.47 -3.01 -9.25
C HIS A 46 16.73 -3.80 -9.61
N LYS A 47 17.90 -3.15 -9.54
CA LYS A 47 19.19 -3.74 -9.97
C LYS A 47 19.12 -4.24 -11.41
N ASN A 48 19.17 -5.56 -11.59
CA ASN A 48 19.11 -6.24 -12.89
C ASN A 48 17.75 -6.91 -13.17
N ILE A 49 16.75 -6.62 -12.36
CA ILE A 49 15.34 -7.04 -12.57
C ILE A 49 14.57 -5.86 -13.14
N GLU A 50 13.80 -6.10 -14.17
CA GLU A 50 12.85 -5.17 -14.77
C GLU A 50 11.51 -5.87 -14.95
N VAL A 51 10.41 -5.17 -14.73
CA VAL A 51 9.06 -5.65 -15.04
C VAL A 51 8.47 -4.75 -16.12
N VAL A 52 7.91 -5.36 -17.16
CA VAL A 52 7.22 -4.66 -18.24
C VAL A 52 5.72 -4.98 -18.13
N ASN A 53 4.89 -3.94 -18.09
CA ASN A 53 3.44 -4.07 -18.12
C ASN A 53 2.95 -4.00 -19.57
N HIS A 54 2.44 -5.10 -20.09
CA HIS A 54 1.84 -5.20 -21.44
C HIS A 54 0.31 -5.00 -21.43
N LEU A 55 -0.25 -4.41 -20.37
CA LEU A 55 -1.67 -4.18 -20.13
C LEU A 55 -2.50 -5.45 -19.90
N LYS A 56 -2.14 -6.58 -20.47
CA LYS A 56 -2.81 -7.88 -20.34
C LYS A 56 -1.98 -8.93 -19.56
N TYR A 57 -0.71 -8.70 -19.44
CA TYR A 57 0.22 -9.56 -18.71
C TYR A 57 1.45 -8.77 -18.30
N PHE A 58 2.20 -9.32 -17.39
CA PHE A 58 3.52 -8.82 -17.00
C PHE A 58 4.62 -9.70 -17.55
N GLU A 59 5.73 -9.08 -17.89
CA GLU A 59 6.95 -9.74 -18.29
C GLU A 59 8.07 -9.35 -17.33
N VAL A 60 8.78 -10.33 -16.78
CA VAL A 60 9.93 -10.10 -15.91
C VAL A 60 11.20 -10.37 -16.69
N LYS A 61 12.08 -9.39 -16.73
CA LYS A 61 13.40 -9.48 -17.35
C LYS A 61 14.50 -9.49 -16.28
N LYS A 62 15.53 -10.27 -16.54
CA LYS A 62 16.75 -10.26 -15.73
C LYS A 62 17.94 -10.07 -16.66
N LYS A 63 18.70 -8.98 -16.48
CA LYS A 63 19.80 -8.58 -17.38
C LYS A 63 19.36 -8.46 -18.85
N GLY A 64 18.12 -8.01 -19.09
CA GLY A 64 17.54 -7.87 -20.44
C GLY A 64 16.88 -9.12 -21.00
N GLU A 65 17.09 -10.30 -20.44
CA GLU A 65 16.45 -11.55 -20.86
C GLU A 65 15.14 -11.80 -20.12
N VAL A 66 14.10 -12.23 -20.84
CA VAL A 66 12.81 -12.60 -20.28
C VAL A 66 12.96 -13.90 -19.48
N ILE A 67 12.63 -13.84 -18.19
CA ILE A 67 12.71 -15.00 -17.28
C ILE A 67 11.34 -15.49 -16.83
N ALA A 68 10.29 -14.67 -16.95
CA ALA A 68 8.91 -15.05 -16.65
C ALA A 68 7.95 -14.14 -17.43
N SER A 69 6.78 -14.68 -17.74
CA SER A 69 5.61 -13.94 -18.26
C SER A 69 4.36 -14.51 -17.59
N PHE A 70 3.50 -13.66 -17.07
CA PHE A 70 2.32 -14.11 -16.30
C PHE A 70 1.17 -13.10 -16.30
N ASP A 71 -0.04 -13.63 -16.21
CA ASP A 71 -1.27 -12.93 -15.90
C ASP A 71 -1.75 -13.38 -14.51
N PRO A 72 -1.43 -12.62 -13.43
CA PRO A 72 -1.58 -13.13 -12.06
C PRO A 72 -3.03 -13.25 -11.59
N VAL A 73 -3.98 -12.55 -12.22
CA VAL A 73 -5.41 -12.58 -11.84
C VAL A 73 -6.30 -13.08 -12.96
N ASN A 74 -5.71 -13.54 -14.06
CA ASN A 74 -6.41 -14.02 -15.24
C ASN A 74 -7.49 -13.02 -15.67
N ILE A 75 -7.05 -11.79 -16.01
CA ILE A 75 -7.94 -10.69 -16.36
C ILE A 75 -8.76 -11.02 -17.59
N ASP A 76 -10.02 -10.61 -17.58
CA ASP A 76 -10.90 -10.81 -18.72
C ASP A 76 -10.52 -9.94 -19.94
N ARG A 77 -11.30 -10.11 -21.05
CA ARG A 77 -11.03 -9.40 -22.31
C ARG A 77 -11.08 -7.89 -22.18
N ASN A 78 -11.90 -7.36 -21.28
CA ASN A 78 -12.16 -5.92 -21.13
C ASN A 78 -11.30 -5.28 -20.04
N SER A 79 -10.73 -6.08 -19.13
CA SER A 79 -9.90 -5.61 -18.02
C SER A 79 -8.45 -5.37 -18.45
N LEU A 80 -7.77 -4.45 -17.75
CA LEU A 80 -6.38 -4.07 -17.99
C LEU A 80 -5.62 -3.97 -16.67
N TYR A 81 -4.32 -4.22 -16.74
CA TYR A 81 -3.36 -3.82 -15.71
C TYR A 81 -3.04 -2.33 -15.89
N ILE A 82 -3.58 -1.50 -15.00
CA ILE A 82 -3.48 -0.03 -15.11
C ILE A 82 -2.08 0.45 -14.78
N TRP A 83 -1.54 -0.04 -13.67
CA TRP A 83 -0.19 0.29 -13.21
C TRP A 83 0.42 -0.84 -12.39
N ALA A 84 1.73 -0.81 -12.27
CA ALA A 84 2.48 -1.73 -11.40
C ALA A 84 3.70 -1.04 -10.80
N GLU A 85 4.23 -1.61 -9.71
CA GLU A 85 5.41 -1.12 -9.02
C GLU A 85 6.14 -2.27 -8.33
N LEU A 86 7.45 -2.38 -8.53
CA LEU A 86 8.31 -3.33 -7.82
C LEU A 86 8.52 -2.91 -6.38
N SER A 87 8.49 -3.88 -5.46
CA SER A 87 8.91 -3.65 -4.08
C SER A 87 10.38 -3.18 -4.02
N PRO A 88 10.78 -2.42 -2.98
CA PRO A 88 12.15 -1.90 -2.86
C PRO A 88 13.25 -2.97 -2.92
N ASN A 89 12.95 -4.23 -2.57
CA ASN A 89 13.90 -5.35 -2.70
C ASN A 89 13.78 -6.11 -4.03
N GLY A 90 12.89 -5.71 -4.94
CA GLY A 90 12.68 -6.33 -6.25
C GLY A 90 12.10 -7.75 -6.21
N LYS A 91 11.38 -8.16 -5.15
CA LYS A 91 10.86 -9.53 -4.99
C LYS A 91 9.36 -9.65 -5.18
N MET A 92 8.62 -8.56 -5.08
CA MET A 92 7.17 -8.50 -5.18
C MET A 92 6.74 -7.42 -6.15
N LEU A 93 5.59 -7.61 -6.79
CA LEU A 93 4.95 -6.64 -7.68
C LEU A 93 3.62 -6.21 -7.05
N LEU A 94 3.48 -4.93 -6.79
CA LEU A 94 2.23 -4.26 -6.46
C LEU A 94 1.60 -3.79 -7.77
N PHE A 95 0.32 -4.05 -8.00
CA PHE A 95 -0.35 -3.64 -9.24
C PHE A 95 -1.85 -3.43 -9.04
N SER A 96 -2.47 -2.71 -9.97
CA SER A 96 -3.91 -2.48 -10.05
C SER A 96 -4.47 -2.96 -11.36
N THR A 97 -5.72 -3.45 -11.30
CA THR A 97 -6.54 -3.74 -12.47
C THR A 97 -7.65 -2.71 -12.63
N SER A 98 -8.23 -2.61 -13.82
CA SER A 98 -9.32 -1.68 -14.10
C SER A 98 -10.63 -2.01 -13.35
N ASP A 99 -10.81 -3.25 -12.89
CA ASP A 99 -12.09 -3.76 -12.40
C ASP A 99 -12.03 -4.51 -11.05
N GLN A 100 -10.88 -5.10 -10.71
CA GLN A 100 -10.80 -6.00 -9.55
C GLN A 100 -10.07 -5.40 -8.34
N GLY A 101 -9.40 -4.24 -8.50
CA GLY A 101 -8.71 -3.53 -7.42
C GLY A 101 -7.19 -3.71 -7.42
N VAL A 102 -6.60 -3.68 -6.23
CA VAL A 102 -5.15 -3.67 -6.01
C VAL A 102 -4.68 -5.01 -5.46
N PHE A 103 -3.53 -5.47 -5.94
CA PHE A 103 -2.95 -6.78 -5.63
C PHE A 103 -1.45 -6.70 -5.39
N ILE A 104 -0.94 -7.70 -4.70
CA ILE A 104 0.51 -7.99 -4.64
C ILE A 104 0.71 -9.43 -5.09
N CYS A 105 1.68 -9.66 -5.98
CA CYS A 105 2.15 -10.99 -6.36
C CYS A 105 3.67 -11.11 -6.22
N ASN A 106 4.18 -12.33 -6.25
CA ASN A 106 5.60 -12.57 -6.44
C ASN A 106 5.97 -12.47 -7.94
N LEU A 107 7.26 -12.58 -8.26
CA LEU A 107 7.74 -12.49 -9.65
C LEU A 107 7.49 -13.77 -10.49
N LYS A 108 6.69 -14.71 -9.97
CA LYS A 108 6.15 -15.86 -10.71
C LYS A 108 4.66 -15.71 -11.01
N GLY A 109 4.03 -14.61 -10.55
CA GLY A 109 2.61 -14.35 -10.74
C GLY A 109 1.70 -14.93 -9.65
N GLU A 110 2.25 -15.54 -8.59
CA GLU A 110 1.46 -16.05 -7.48
C GLU A 110 0.95 -14.89 -6.63
N ILE A 111 -0.38 -14.75 -6.48
CA ILE A 111 -1.00 -13.72 -5.66
C ILE A 111 -0.68 -13.96 -4.19
N LEU A 112 -0.10 -12.94 -3.56
CA LEU A 112 0.22 -12.92 -2.13
C LEU A 112 -0.85 -12.15 -1.34
N TYR A 113 -1.43 -11.11 -1.97
CA TYR A 113 -2.41 -10.25 -1.31
C TYR A 113 -3.39 -9.61 -2.30
N LYS A 114 -4.65 -9.45 -1.85
CA LYS A 114 -5.70 -8.72 -2.56
C LYS A 114 -6.33 -7.70 -1.61
N PHE A 115 -6.31 -6.42 -1.98
CA PHE A 115 -6.83 -5.34 -1.12
C PHE A 115 -8.29 -4.96 -1.40
N GLY A 116 -8.86 -5.47 -2.47
CA GLY A 116 -10.23 -5.10 -2.90
C GLY A 116 -10.29 -3.69 -3.52
N ARG A 117 -11.52 -3.24 -3.79
CA ARG A 117 -11.77 -1.96 -4.49
C ARG A 117 -11.63 -0.72 -3.60
N GLY A 118 -11.71 -0.88 -2.28
CA GLY A 118 -11.72 0.25 -1.35
C GLY A 118 -10.34 0.85 -1.05
N VAL A 119 -9.26 0.33 -1.67
CA VAL A 119 -7.91 0.87 -1.49
C VAL A 119 -7.38 1.28 -2.85
N THR A 120 -7.06 2.55 -3.01
CA THR A 120 -6.60 3.14 -4.27
C THR A 120 -5.26 3.85 -4.11
N ALA A 121 -4.68 4.35 -5.21
CA ALA A 121 -3.46 5.16 -5.24
C ALA A 121 -2.31 4.60 -4.37
N THR A 122 -2.10 3.28 -4.42
CA THR A 122 -1.12 2.60 -3.56
C THR A 122 0.30 2.68 -4.10
N ASN A 123 1.28 2.69 -3.19
CA ASN A 123 2.72 2.56 -3.50
C ASN A 123 3.50 1.97 -2.32
N TRP A 124 4.72 1.50 -2.57
CA TRP A 124 5.56 0.89 -1.54
C TRP A 124 6.14 1.94 -0.57
N TRP A 125 5.87 1.76 0.73
CA TRP A 125 6.62 2.43 1.79
C TRP A 125 7.97 1.75 2.05
N ASP A 126 7.95 0.44 2.15
CA ASP A 126 9.12 -0.45 2.23
C ASP A 126 8.74 -1.89 1.85
N ASN A 127 9.59 -2.87 2.14
CA ASN A 127 9.33 -4.28 1.79
C ASN A 127 8.19 -4.95 2.58
N ARG A 128 7.65 -4.28 3.57
CA ARG A 128 6.59 -4.79 4.44
C ARG A 128 5.31 -3.97 4.37
N TYR A 129 5.42 -2.68 4.12
CA TYR A 129 4.29 -1.77 4.12
C TYR A 129 4.07 -1.15 2.76
N ILE A 130 2.81 -1.01 2.39
CA ILE A 130 2.36 -0.11 1.33
C ILE A 130 1.58 1.04 1.94
N VAL A 131 1.58 2.16 1.25
CA VAL A 131 0.71 3.30 1.53
C VAL A 131 -0.38 3.32 0.50
N GLY A 132 -1.60 3.61 0.90
CA GLY A 132 -2.74 3.73 0.02
C GLY A 132 -3.75 4.73 0.55
N MET A 133 -4.78 4.96 -0.20
CA MET A 133 -5.88 5.85 0.08
C MET A 133 -7.16 5.03 0.19
N ILE A 134 -7.99 5.34 1.19
CA ILE A 134 -9.35 4.81 1.32
C ILE A 134 -10.31 5.99 1.12
N GLU A 135 -11.18 5.85 0.12
CA GLU A 135 -12.16 6.85 -0.26
C GLU A 135 -13.53 6.49 0.31
N GLU A 136 -14.24 7.51 0.74
CA GLU A 136 -15.64 7.45 1.10
C GLU A 136 -16.42 8.42 0.21
N ASP A 137 -17.42 7.94 -0.51
CA ASP A 137 -18.27 8.72 -1.37
C ASP A 137 -19.76 8.35 -1.16
N ASP A 138 -20.67 9.20 -1.61
CA ASP A 138 -22.12 8.96 -1.61
C ASP A 138 -22.64 8.55 -3.00
N GLY A 139 -21.75 8.21 -3.91
CA GLY A 139 -22.03 7.91 -5.31
C GLY A 139 -22.10 9.13 -6.23
N ILE A 140 -22.04 10.35 -5.68
CA ILE A 140 -22.06 11.63 -6.40
C ILE A 140 -20.87 12.49 -5.97
N ASN A 141 -20.67 12.61 -4.65
CA ASN A 141 -19.66 13.48 -4.06
C ASN A 141 -18.61 12.68 -3.32
N PHE A 142 -17.39 13.14 -3.42
CA PHE A 142 -16.26 12.65 -2.64
C PHE A 142 -16.35 13.23 -1.23
N LEU A 143 -16.64 12.42 -0.24
CA LEU A 143 -16.92 12.87 1.12
C LEU A 143 -15.68 12.96 1.99
N LYS A 144 -14.80 11.94 1.89
CA LYS A 144 -13.61 11.79 2.71
C LYS A 144 -12.57 10.94 2.01
N SER A 145 -11.30 11.17 2.34
CA SER A 145 -10.21 10.28 1.96
C SER A 145 -9.19 10.21 3.09
N ASP A 146 -8.93 9.00 3.55
CA ASP A 146 -7.94 8.71 4.56
C ASP A 146 -6.71 8.04 3.94
N ILE A 147 -5.52 8.42 4.37
CA ILE A 147 -4.31 7.69 4.04
C ILE A 147 -4.12 6.55 5.03
N VAL A 148 -3.84 5.37 4.50
CA VAL A 148 -3.56 4.18 5.30
C VAL A 148 -2.23 3.57 4.91
N MET A 149 -1.55 3.03 5.91
CA MET A 149 -0.39 2.17 5.73
C MET A 149 -0.80 0.73 6.02
N ILE A 150 -0.53 -0.17 5.10
CA ILE A 150 -0.99 -1.56 5.17
C ILE A 150 0.22 -2.49 5.28
N ASP A 151 0.23 -3.30 6.32
CA ASP A 151 1.21 -4.39 6.48
C ASP A 151 0.87 -5.51 5.49
N VAL A 152 1.69 -5.71 4.47
CA VAL A 152 1.42 -6.70 3.41
C VAL A 152 1.49 -8.16 3.88
N ARG A 153 1.94 -8.43 5.11
CA ARG A 153 1.98 -9.78 5.67
C ARG A 153 0.72 -10.15 6.44
N THR A 154 0.09 -9.17 7.08
CA THR A 154 -1.06 -9.38 7.97
C THR A 154 -2.34 -8.77 7.44
N GLY A 155 -2.25 -7.79 6.51
CA GLY A 155 -3.36 -6.97 6.06
C GLY A 155 -3.80 -5.90 7.06
N GLU A 156 -3.09 -5.77 8.17
CA GLU A 156 -3.37 -4.76 9.18
C GLU A 156 -3.26 -3.36 8.57
N LYS A 157 -4.28 -2.55 8.75
CA LYS A 157 -4.34 -1.16 8.29
C LYS A 157 -4.04 -0.24 9.46
N LEU A 158 -3.07 0.62 9.28
CA LEU A 158 -2.70 1.68 10.22
C LEU A 158 -3.08 3.01 9.58
N GLN A 159 -3.94 3.78 10.21
CA GLN A 159 -4.31 5.10 9.71
C GLN A 159 -3.14 6.07 9.88
N VAL A 160 -2.88 6.84 8.83
CA VAL A 160 -1.98 8.00 8.89
C VAL A 160 -2.86 9.19 9.24
N GLU A 161 -2.69 9.74 10.43
CA GLU A 161 -3.46 10.92 10.84
C GLU A 161 -2.99 12.14 10.03
N THR A 162 -3.86 12.57 9.13
CA THR A 162 -3.80 13.84 8.42
C THR A 162 -4.85 14.76 9.03
N GLU A 163 -4.58 16.03 9.16
CA GLU A 163 -5.58 16.99 9.69
C GLU A 163 -6.64 17.33 8.64
N GLU A 164 -6.34 17.04 7.37
CA GLU A 164 -7.19 17.31 6.23
C GLU A 164 -8.26 16.22 6.08
N LYS A 165 -9.49 16.65 5.80
CA LYS A 165 -10.62 15.75 5.56
C LYS A 165 -10.43 14.91 4.31
N ILE A 166 -9.76 15.46 3.29
CA ILE A 166 -9.50 14.82 2.01
C ILE A 166 -8.01 14.87 1.74
N ALA A 167 -7.35 13.71 1.83
CA ALA A 167 -5.94 13.51 1.52
C ALA A 167 -5.81 12.55 0.33
N LEU A 168 -5.22 13.03 -0.77
CA LEU A 168 -5.21 12.38 -2.08
C LEU A 168 -3.80 11.94 -2.48
N TYR A 169 -3.72 10.89 -3.29
CA TYR A 169 -2.52 10.45 -4.00
C TYR A 169 -1.27 10.35 -3.13
N PRO A 170 -1.31 9.55 -2.05
CA PRO A 170 -0.15 9.41 -1.18
C PRO A 170 1.05 8.87 -1.96
N CYS A 171 2.20 9.49 -1.78
CA CYS A 171 3.47 9.12 -2.41
C CYS A 171 4.52 8.86 -1.33
N ALA A 172 4.99 7.63 -1.25
CA ALA A 172 5.97 7.20 -0.26
C ALA A 172 7.40 7.46 -0.73
N ASN A 173 8.15 8.22 0.07
CA ASN A 173 9.58 8.44 -0.09
C ASN A 173 10.24 8.38 1.30
N LYS A 174 10.28 7.19 1.87
CA LYS A 174 10.69 6.93 3.26
C LYS A 174 11.95 7.70 3.66
N PRO A 175 11.97 8.45 4.77
CA PRO A 175 10.98 8.51 5.85
C PRO A 175 9.84 9.52 5.64
N TYR A 176 9.68 10.05 4.44
CA TYR A 176 8.67 11.04 4.10
C TYR A 176 7.51 10.40 3.35
N LEU A 177 6.32 10.95 3.57
CA LEU A 177 5.10 10.69 2.83
C LEU A 177 4.58 12.02 2.31
N GLU A 178 4.29 12.07 1.03
CA GLU A 178 3.67 13.21 0.38
C GLU A 178 2.21 12.88 0.10
N TYR A 179 1.34 13.89 0.17
CA TYR A 179 -0.05 13.80 -0.25
C TYR A 179 -0.57 15.18 -0.65
N PHE A 180 -1.73 15.21 -1.26
CA PHE A 180 -2.33 16.41 -1.83
C PHE A 180 -3.73 16.62 -1.26
N THR A 181 -4.21 17.85 -1.34
CA THR A 181 -5.60 18.22 -1.05
C THR A 181 -6.26 18.81 -2.29
N PRO A 182 -7.61 18.87 -2.38
CA PRO A 182 -8.31 19.33 -3.56
C PRO A 182 -8.03 20.81 -3.95
N ASP A 183 -7.43 21.57 -3.08
CA ASP A 183 -7.02 22.97 -3.29
C ASP A 183 -5.59 23.12 -3.83
N ASP A 184 -5.05 22.04 -4.44
CA ASP A 184 -3.71 22.00 -5.01
C ASP A 184 -2.60 22.26 -3.99
N THR A 185 -2.81 21.90 -2.72
CA THR A 185 -1.78 21.95 -1.70
C THR A 185 -1.09 20.60 -1.58
N ARG A 186 0.23 20.58 -1.67
CA ARG A 186 1.09 19.42 -1.41
C ARG A 186 1.55 19.45 0.04
N TYR A 187 1.33 18.37 0.74
CA TYR A 187 1.82 18.15 2.10
C TYR A 187 2.95 17.13 2.09
N ILE A 188 3.98 17.40 2.89
CA ILE A 188 5.10 16.49 3.10
C ILE A 188 5.18 16.23 4.60
N ILE A 189 4.99 14.98 5.00
CA ILE A 189 5.07 14.58 6.40
C ILE A 189 6.21 13.57 6.60
N LYS A 190 6.88 13.70 7.74
CA LYS A 190 7.87 12.72 8.20
C LYS A 190 7.22 11.82 9.23
N LEU A 191 7.24 10.52 8.99
CA LEU A 191 6.56 9.56 9.86
C LEU A 191 7.40 8.33 10.20
N LYS A 192 6.99 7.64 11.28
CA LYS A 192 7.58 6.39 11.74
C LYS A 192 6.48 5.46 12.25
N ILE A 193 6.60 4.17 11.95
CA ILE A 193 5.80 3.11 12.55
C ILE A 193 6.45 2.72 13.89
N LYS A 194 5.66 2.72 14.96
CA LYS A 194 6.07 2.26 16.30
C LYS A 194 5.51 0.88 16.60
#